data_64b41645f2e58d18d5f856cbbb1764a9
#
_entry.id   64b41645f2e58d18d5f856cbbb1764a9
#
_cell.length_a   1.000
_cell.length_b   1.000
_cell.length_c   1.000
_cell.angle_alpha   90.00
_cell.angle_beta   90.00
_cell.angle_gamma   90.00
#
_symmetry.space_group_name_H-M   'P 1'
#
loop_
_entity.id
_entity.type
_entity.pdbx_description
1 polymer ?
#
loop_
_entity_poly.entity_id
_entity_poly.type
_entity_poly.pdbx_seq_one_letter_code
_entity_poly.pdbx_strand_id
1 'polypeptide(L)'
;MTALAISDFSVVYESQGGDVLAVNHVSLDLAPGEVVGIAGESGSGKSTLAYAACRLLRAPAVITGGSVIYSGRRTTEPVDITRLSTRDLQRLRWREIAIVFQSAMNALNPVLNVKDQLLDVIHAHLRMSRHDALAKASELLDLVGIPRSRLRSYPHELSGGMRQRVMIAMALAVDPEIVIMDEPTTALDVVVQREILGRIVELKAELGFSVLFITHDLSLLLELADRIAVMYAGHLLEVGTSAEIQHGAAHPYTKGLLNSFPSLHGPRRDLAGIPGSPPDLRSLPPGCPFVPRCAYSTDACTSVNMTLAQVRTSADTEHVTACPFVLPDTLAPLEPGPAVTEVAQ
;
A
#
# COMPACT_ATOMS: atom_id res chain seq x y z
N MET A 1 -14.21 15.13 -1.39
CA MET A 1 -13.14 15.70 -0.50
C MET A 1 -12.05 14.66 -0.40
N THR A 2 -10.78 15.04 -0.42
CA THR A 2 -9.64 14.13 -0.38
C THR A 2 -8.95 14.24 0.98
N ALA A 3 -8.70 13.12 1.66
CA ALA A 3 -8.01 13.11 2.96
C ALA A 3 -6.48 13.20 2.76
N LEU A 4 -5.95 12.53 1.73
CA LEU A 4 -4.54 12.60 1.34
C LEU A 4 -4.44 12.68 -0.17
N ALA A 5 -3.77 13.72 -0.71
CA ALA A 5 -3.49 13.87 -2.13
C ALA A 5 -1.98 13.84 -2.36
N ILE A 6 -1.50 12.84 -3.05
CA ILE A 6 -0.14 12.72 -3.55
C ILE A 6 -0.14 13.21 -5.00
N SER A 7 0.69 14.19 -5.36
CA SER A 7 0.70 14.80 -6.68
C SER A 7 2.11 14.87 -7.23
N ASP A 8 2.31 14.28 -8.41
CA ASP A 8 3.56 14.32 -9.18
C ASP A 8 4.80 13.95 -8.36
N PHE A 9 4.64 12.97 -7.47
CA PHE A 9 5.58 12.66 -6.40
C PHE A 9 6.71 11.76 -6.88
N SER A 10 7.96 12.15 -6.59
CA SER A 10 9.16 11.43 -7.02
C SER A 10 10.15 11.24 -5.89
N VAL A 11 10.73 10.04 -5.81
CA VAL A 11 11.72 9.66 -4.78
C VAL A 11 12.86 8.88 -5.41
N VAL A 12 14.08 9.28 -5.07
CA VAL A 12 15.32 8.67 -5.53
C VAL A 12 16.12 8.19 -4.33
N TYR A 13 16.75 7.04 -4.46
CA TYR A 13 17.83 6.62 -3.54
C TYR A 13 19.17 6.93 -4.21
N GLU A 14 19.90 7.90 -3.66
CA GLU A 14 21.23 8.28 -4.15
C GLU A 14 22.26 7.17 -3.89
N SER A 15 23.04 6.81 -4.92
CA SER A 15 24.03 5.74 -4.83
C SER A 15 25.24 6.01 -5.72
N GLN A 16 26.45 5.61 -5.27
CA GLN A 16 27.67 5.71 -6.05
C GLN A 16 27.62 4.88 -7.36
N GLY A 17 26.75 3.86 -7.42
CA GLY A 17 26.59 3.00 -8.60
C GLY A 17 25.46 3.45 -9.56
N GLY A 18 24.94 4.66 -9.40
CA GLY A 18 23.77 5.20 -10.11
C GLY A 18 22.55 5.28 -9.20
N ASP A 19 21.80 6.33 -9.36
CA ASP A 19 20.61 6.61 -8.56
C ASP A 19 19.47 5.65 -8.89
N VAL A 20 18.73 5.23 -7.87
CA VAL A 20 17.57 4.34 -7.99
C VAL A 20 16.31 5.18 -7.95
N LEU A 21 15.62 5.31 -9.08
CA LEU A 21 14.35 6.03 -9.17
C LEU A 21 13.21 5.14 -8.66
N ALA A 22 12.98 5.18 -7.35
CA ALA A 22 12.07 4.26 -6.67
C ALA A 22 10.60 4.66 -6.77
N VAL A 23 10.31 5.96 -6.94
CA VAL A 23 8.97 6.52 -7.19
C VAL A 23 9.14 7.60 -8.26
N ASN A 24 8.35 7.53 -9.32
CA ASN A 24 8.49 8.40 -10.48
C ASN A 24 7.14 8.99 -10.89
N HIS A 25 6.97 10.32 -10.66
CA HIS A 25 5.79 11.09 -11.04
C HIS A 25 4.45 10.44 -10.62
N VAL A 26 4.39 9.90 -9.40
CA VAL A 26 3.20 9.22 -8.89
C VAL A 26 2.18 10.24 -8.39
N SER A 27 0.92 10.10 -8.88
CA SER A 27 -0.23 10.84 -8.38
C SER A 27 -1.30 9.86 -7.91
N LEU A 28 -1.70 9.96 -6.64
CA LEU A 28 -2.70 9.09 -6.02
C LEU A 28 -3.40 9.85 -4.90
N ASP A 29 -4.71 9.74 -4.83
CA ASP A 29 -5.53 10.33 -3.78
C ASP A 29 -6.21 9.26 -2.93
N LEU A 30 -6.52 9.62 -1.69
CA LEU A 30 -7.25 8.82 -0.72
C LEU A 30 -8.40 9.65 -0.17
N ALA A 31 -9.63 9.19 -0.38
CA ALA A 31 -10.81 9.86 0.15
C ALA A 31 -11.04 9.53 1.65
N PRO A 32 -11.79 10.36 2.39
CA PRO A 32 -12.17 10.05 3.77
C PRO A 32 -12.95 8.73 3.87
N GLY A 33 -12.52 7.83 4.75
CA GLY A 33 -13.15 6.52 4.95
C GLY A 33 -12.92 5.51 3.83
N GLU A 34 -12.09 5.81 2.84
CA GLU A 34 -11.75 4.92 1.73
C GLU A 34 -10.62 3.94 2.10
N VAL A 35 -10.62 2.76 1.48
CA VAL A 35 -9.49 1.83 1.44
C VAL A 35 -8.90 1.85 0.03
N VAL A 36 -7.70 2.41 -0.11
CA VAL A 36 -6.90 2.32 -1.34
C VAL A 36 -5.84 1.24 -1.17
N GLY A 37 -5.91 0.22 -2.02
CA GLY A 37 -4.90 -0.83 -2.11
C GLY A 37 -3.77 -0.46 -3.05
N ILE A 38 -2.51 -0.70 -2.67
CA ILE A 38 -1.36 -0.59 -3.59
C ILE A 38 -0.79 -1.98 -3.84
N ALA A 39 -0.94 -2.46 -5.08
CA ALA A 39 -0.43 -3.74 -5.55
C ALA A 39 0.84 -3.60 -6.39
N GLY A 40 1.59 -4.68 -6.51
CA GLY A 40 2.76 -4.79 -7.39
C GLY A 40 3.83 -5.71 -6.83
N GLU A 41 4.78 -6.12 -7.68
CA GLU A 41 5.89 -6.98 -7.28
C GLU A 41 6.79 -6.33 -6.22
N SER A 42 7.62 -7.15 -5.53
CA SER A 42 8.64 -6.64 -4.62
C SER A 42 9.59 -5.68 -5.38
N GLY A 43 9.98 -4.58 -4.73
CA GLY A 43 10.83 -3.56 -5.37
C GLY A 43 10.11 -2.61 -6.31
N SER A 44 8.77 -2.67 -6.48
CA SER A 44 8.04 -1.74 -7.37
C SER A 44 7.89 -0.31 -6.82
N GLY A 45 8.31 -0.02 -5.58
CA GLY A 45 8.27 1.33 -4.98
C GLY A 45 7.14 1.57 -3.97
N LYS A 46 6.26 0.61 -3.70
CA LYS A 46 5.07 0.75 -2.83
C LYS A 46 5.38 1.29 -1.43
N SER A 47 6.25 0.59 -0.70
CA SER A 47 6.66 1.00 0.66
C SER A 47 7.44 2.33 0.63
N THR A 48 8.24 2.56 -0.42
CA THR A 48 8.94 3.83 -0.62
C THR A 48 7.95 4.98 -0.77
N LEU A 49 6.90 4.83 -1.59
CA LEU A 49 5.84 5.82 -1.75
C LEU A 49 5.18 6.16 -0.41
N ALA A 50 4.74 5.15 0.34
CA ALA A 50 4.06 5.33 1.62
C ALA A 50 4.93 6.01 2.68
N TYR A 51 6.18 5.54 2.81
CA TYR A 51 7.10 6.11 3.81
C TYR A 51 7.60 7.49 3.43
N ALA A 52 7.83 7.76 2.13
CA ALA A 52 8.19 9.08 1.65
C ALA A 52 7.04 10.08 1.82
N ALA A 53 5.80 9.68 1.54
CA ALA A 53 4.61 10.52 1.75
C ALA A 53 4.49 10.99 3.21
N CYS A 54 4.95 10.17 4.17
CA CYS A 54 5.02 10.54 5.59
C CYS A 54 6.39 11.08 6.02
N ARG A 55 7.33 11.30 5.08
CA ARG A 55 8.71 11.72 5.34
C ARG A 55 9.44 10.86 6.35
N LEU A 56 9.20 9.55 6.36
CA LEU A 56 9.85 8.58 7.26
C LEU A 56 11.15 8.02 6.69
N LEU A 57 11.39 8.16 5.39
CA LEU A 57 12.63 7.74 4.76
C LEU A 57 13.81 8.58 5.25
N ARG A 58 14.96 7.93 5.36
CA ARG A 58 16.23 8.54 5.72
C ARG A 58 17.18 8.46 4.52
N ALA A 59 18.22 9.26 4.54
CA ALA A 59 19.32 9.15 3.58
C ALA A 59 19.74 7.67 3.42
N PRO A 60 19.99 7.20 2.20
CA PRO A 60 20.17 7.98 0.97
C PRO A 60 18.89 8.29 0.17
N ALA A 61 17.69 8.12 0.73
CA ALA A 61 16.43 8.46 0.06
C ALA A 61 16.20 9.98 0.06
N VAL A 62 15.86 10.52 -1.10
CA VAL A 62 15.59 11.95 -1.33
C VAL A 62 14.26 12.11 -2.09
N ILE A 63 13.39 12.98 -1.60
CA ILE A 63 12.20 13.42 -2.33
C ILE A 63 12.67 14.47 -3.34
N THR A 64 12.52 14.19 -4.63
CA THR A 64 13.02 15.04 -5.72
C THR A 64 11.94 15.91 -6.36
N GLY A 65 10.66 15.61 -6.14
CA GLY A 65 9.56 16.38 -6.71
C GLY A 65 8.20 16.07 -6.10
N GLY A 66 7.22 16.88 -6.43
CA GLY A 66 5.83 16.72 -6.07
C GLY A 66 5.45 17.23 -4.68
N SER A 67 4.21 16.94 -4.29
CA SER A 67 3.65 17.34 -3.00
C SER A 67 2.77 16.25 -2.42
N VAL A 68 2.59 16.29 -1.10
CA VAL A 68 1.67 15.41 -0.36
C VAL A 68 0.81 16.28 0.53
N ILE A 69 -0.44 16.48 0.13
CA ILE A 69 -1.40 17.34 0.83
C ILE A 69 -2.30 16.49 1.73
N TYR A 70 -2.28 16.77 3.01
CA TYR A 70 -3.19 16.20 4.00
C TYR A 70 -4.31 17.20 4.31
N SER A 71 -5.56 16.71 4.30
CA SER A 71 -6.76 17.49 4.62
C SER A 71 -7.63 16.69 5.58
N GLY A 72 -7.39 16.85 6.87
CA GLY A 72 -8.08 16.08 7.91
C GLY A 72 -9.09 16.93 8.70
N ARG A 73 -9.94 16.25 9.48
CA ARG A 73 -10.98 16.87 10.34
C ARG A 73 -10.42 17.82 11.39
N ARG A 74 -9.15 17.59 11.81
CA ARG A 74 -8.47 18.38 12.84
C ARG A 74 -7.62 19.51 12.27
N THR A 75 -7.54 19.63 10.94
CA THR A 75 -6.85 20.73 10.25
C THR A 75 -7.86 21.72 9.69
N THR A 76 -7.62 23.01 9.88
CA THR A 76 -8.48 24.07 9.31
C THR A 76 -8.21 24.30 7.83
N GLU A 77 -7.01 24.00 7.37
CA GLU A 77 -6.54 24.13 6.00
C GLU A 77 -5.74 22.92 5.57
N PRO A 78 -5.68 22.61 4.26
CA PRO A 78 -4.81 21.57 3.73
C PRO A 78 -3.34 21.83 4.07
N VAL A 79 -2.62 20.78 4.42
CA VAL A 79 -1.22 20.84 4.88
C VAL A 79 -0.32 20.05 3.95
N ASP A 80 0.69 20.70 3.37
CA ASP A 80 1.72 20.02 2.59
C ASP A 80 2.74 19.34 3.52
N ILE A 81 2.65 18.02 3.63
CA ILE A 81 3.53 17.19 4.49
C ILE A 81 4.99 17.35 4.08
N THR A 82 5.27 17.55 2.78
CA THR A 82 6.65 17.63 2.26
C THR A 82 7.38 18.87 2.79
N ARG A 83 6.63 19.91 3.19
CA ARG A 83 7.15 21.22 3.63
C ARG A 83 7.04 21.46 5.13
N LEU A 84 6.42 20.56 5.89
CA LEU A 84 6.27 20.72 7.33
C LEU A 84 7.63 20.83 8.05
N SER A 85 7.65 21.65 9.11
CA SER A 85 8.76 21.62 10.07
C SER A 85 8.84 20.25 10.76
N THR A 86 10.00 19.86 11.26
CA THR A 86 10.17 18.59 12.00
C THR A 86 9.21 18.50 13.19
N ARG A 87 8.95 19.62 13.88
CA ARG A 87 8.02 19.69 15.03
C ARG A 87 6.58 19.44 14.61
N ASP A 88 6.13 20.04 13.51
CA ASP A 88 4.75 19.91 13.04
C ASP A 88 4.53 18.52 12.42
N LEU A 89 5.53 17.98 11.74
CA LEU A 89 5.53 16.62 11.23
C LEU A 89 5.43 15.58 12.37
N GLN A 90 6.12 15.78 13.50
CA GLN A 90 5.99 14.92 14.68
C GLN A 90 4.60 14.97 15.30
N ARG A 91 3.91 16.12 15.22
CA ARG A 91 2.52 16.27 15.69
C ARG A 91 1.51 15.59 14.77
N LEU A 92 1.76 15.62 13.46
CA LEU A 92 0.89 15.00 12.46
C LEU A 92 1.01 13.48 12.50
N ARG A 93 2.24 12.96 12.61
CA ARG A 93 2.48 11.51 12.72
C ARG A 93 1.82 10.95 13.97
N TRP A 94 1.29 9.77 13.87
CA TRP A 94 0.47 9.07 14.86
C TRP A 94 -0.90 9.70 15.09
N ARG A 95 -0.96 11.02 15.29
CA ARG A 95 -2.20 11.69 15.64
C ARG A 95 -3.19 11.78 14.47
N GLU A 96 -2.67 12.05 13.29
CA GLU A 96 -3.47 12.18 12.07
C GLU A 96 -3.21 11.01 11.12
N ILE A 97 -1.94 10.62 10.95
CA ILE A 97 -1.51 9.52 10.09
C ILE A 97 -0.70 8.52 10.92
N ALA A 98 -1.23 7.33 11.11
CA ALA A 98 -0.53 6.22 11.75
C ALA A 98 -0.01 5.22 10.70
N ILE A 99 1.06 4.49 11.04
CA ILE A 99 1.67 3.51 10.14
C ILE A 99 1.89 2.20 10.88
N VAL A 100 1.42 1.11 10.26
CA VAL A 100 1.76 -0.27 10.60
C VAL A 100 2.81 -0.74 9.59
N PHE A 101 4.05 -0.92 10.06
CA PHE A 101 5.19 -1.27 9.22
C PHE A 101 5.19 -2.74 8.82
N GLN A 102 5.84 -3.06 7.70
CA GLN A 102 6.21 -4.42 7.32
C GLN A 102 7.00 -5.08 8.46
N SER A 103 6.73 -6.35 8.73
CA SER A 103 7.33 -7.06 9.88
C SER A 103 7.01 -6.44 11.25
N ALA A 104 5.81 -5.87 11.40
CA ALA A 104 5.33 -5.26 12.65
C ALA A 104 5.53 -6.17 13.88
N MET A 105 5.59 -7.50 13.69
CA MET A 105 5.89 -8.46 14.76
C MET A 105 7.24 -8.24 15.46
N ASN A 106 8.20 -7.60 14.77
CA ASN A 106 9.52 -7.27 15.31
C ASN A 106 9.60 -5.82 15.82
N ALA A 107 8.55 -5.01 15.61
CA ALA A 107 8.52 -3.62 16.02
C ALA A 107 8.17 -3.44 17.51
N LEU A 108 7.56 -4.45 18.13
CA LEU A 108 7.33 -4.44 19.58
C LEU A 108 8.66 -4.56 20.34
N ASN A 109 8.85 -3.70 21.33
CA ASN A 109 10.02 -3.77 22.20
C ASN A 109 9.96 -5.04 23.07
N PRO A 110 10.89 -6.01 22.93
CA PRO A 110 10.80 -7.30 23.62
C PRO A 110 10.98 -7.22 25.14
N VAL A 111 11.54 -6.14 25.66
CA VAL A 111 11.78 -5.95 27.11
C VAL A 111 10.67 -5.15 27.81
N LEU A 112 9.66 -4.67 27.08
CA LEU A 112 8.48 -4.01 27.60
C LEU A 112 7.25 -4.90 27.43
N ASN A 113 6.35 -4.89 28.41
CA ASN A 113 5.06 -5.55 28.26
C ASN A 113 4.11 -4.72 27.36
N VAL A 114 3.03 -5.33 26.91
CA VAL A 114 2.05 -4.70 26.00
C VAL A 114 1.47 -3.41 26.60
N LYS A 115 1.14 -3.42 27.88
CA LYS A 115 0.58 -2.26 28.59
C LYS A 115 1.53 -1.06 28.50
N ASP A 116 2.81 -1.27 28.82
CA ASP A 116 3.76 -0.17 28.87
C ASP A 116 3.98 0.43 27.48
N GLN A 117 4.00 -0.38 26.44
CA GLN A 117 4.11 0.09 25.05
C GLN A 117 2.87 0.87 24.59
N LEU A 118 1.65 0.42 24.95
CA LEU A 118 0.43 1.18 24.66
C LEU A 118 0.39 2.50 25.44
N LEU A 119 0.77 2.48 26.72
CA LEU A 119 0.83 3.70 27.53
C LEU A 119 1.85 4.70 27.00
N ASP A 120 3.00 4.26 26.51
CA ASP A 120 4.00 5.14 25.90
C ASP A 120 3.41 5.88 24.68
N VAL A 121 2.70 5.20 23.78
CA VAL A 121 2.02 5.83 22.64
C VAL A 121 0.95 6.81 23.12
N ILE A 122 0.10 6.40 24.06
CA ILE A 122 -0.99 7.24 24.58
C ILE A 122 -0.43 8.51 25.22
N HIS A 123 0.55 8.40 26.11
CA HIS A 123 1.13 9.55 26.80
C HIS A 123 1.97 10.45 25.90
N ALA A 124 2.58 9.92 24.83
CA ALA A 124 3.31 10.74 23.87
C ALA A 124 2.40 11.71 23.11
N HIS A 125 1.13 11.35 22.91
CA HIS A 125 0.21 12.09 22.04
C HIS A 125 -1.03 12.65 22.74
N LEU A 126 -1.46 12.07 23.85
CA LEU A 126 -2.66 12.45 24.59
C LEU A 126 -2.32 12.89 26.03
N ARG A 127 -2.96 13.98 26.45
CA ARG A 127 -2.88 14.45 27.85
C ARG A 127 -4.02 13.81 28.63
N MET A 128 -3.74 12.70 29.29
CA MET A 128 -4.72 12.03 30.16
C MET A 128 -4.06 11.44 31.41
N SER A 129 -4.87 11.14 32.42
CA SER A 129 -4.38 10.51 33.65
C SER A 129 -3.87 9.09 33.38
N ARG A 130 -2.99 8.56 34.23
CA ARG A 130 -2.52 7.18 34.15
C ARG A 130 -3.67 6.16 34.22
N HIS A 131 -4.71 6.48 35.02
CA HIS A 131 -5.89 5.65 35.13
C HIS A 131 -6.66 5.58 33.82
N ASP A 132 -6.92 6.72 33.15
CA ASP A 132 -7.67 6.79 31.91
C ASP A 132 -6.86 6.18 30.76
N ALA A 133 -5.54 6.39 30.74
CA ALA A 133 -4.66 5.77 29.76
C ALA A 133 -4.66 4.23 29.86
N LEU A 134 -4.73 3.69 31.10
CA LEU A 134 -4.84 2.24 31.30
C LEU A 134 -6.21 1.69 30.87
N ALA A 135 -7.29 2.43 31.13
CA ALA A 135 -8.63 2.09 30.64
C ALA A 135 -8.63 2.05 29.11
N LYS A 136 -8.12 3.10 28.44
CA LYS A 136 -7.99 3.16 26.97
C LYS A 136 -7.12 2.02 26.43
N ALA A 137 -6.00 1.69 27.06
CA ALA A 137 -5.17 0.56 26.66
C ALA A 137 -5.92 -0.78 26.73
N SER A 138 -6.80 -0.95 27.74
CA SER A 138 -7.65 -2.13 27.86
C SER A 138 -8.71 -2.19 26.75
N GLU A 139 -9.35 -1.06 26.45
CA GLU A 139 -10.33 -0.93 25.36
C GLU A 139 -9.70 -1.20 23.99
N LEU A 140 -8.47 -0.72 23.76
CA LEU A 140 -7.73 -0.98 22.53
C LEU A 140 -7.43 -2.46 22.32
N LEU A 141 -7.12 -3.22 23.37
CA LEU A 141 -6.95 -4.68 23.23
C LEU A 141 -8.27 -5.38 22.91
N ASP A 142 -9.37 -4.99 23.59
CA ASP A 142 -10.70 -5.53 23.27
C ASP A 142 -11.09 -5.21 21.83
N LEU A 143 -10.81 -3.98 21.37
CA LEU A 143 -11.08 -3.51 20.03
C LEU A 143 -10.43 -4.40 18.95
N VAL A 144 -9.22 -4.91 19.21
CA VAL A 144 -8.52 -5.83 18.29
C VAL A 144 -8.72 -7.32 18.63
N GLY A 145 -9.64 -7.64 19.51
CA GLY A 145 -9.97 -9.02 19.89
C GLY A 145 -8.89 -9.72 20.72
N ILE A 146 -8.12 -8.96 21.54
CA ILE A 146 -7.12 -9.50 22.47
C ILE A 146 -7.65 -9.40 23.89
N PRO A 147 -7.65 -10.49 24.68
CA PRO A 147 -8.07 -10.44 26.08
C PRO A 147 -7.25 -9.44 26.91
N ARG A 148 -7.92 -8.64 27.77
CA ARG A 148 -7.28 -7.64 28.65
C ARG A 148 -6.18 -8.23 29.56
N SER A 149 -6.26 -9.51 29.89
CA SER A 149 -5.23 -10.21 30.66
C SER A 149 -3.85 -10.16 29.99
N ARG A 150 -3.80 -9.98 28.68
CA ARG A 150 -2.58 -9.87 27.88
C ARG A 150 -1.86 -8.53 27.98
N LEU A 151 -2.46 -7.52 28.64
CA LEU A 151 -1.76 -6.26 28.94
C LEU A 151 -0.41 -6.45 29.65
N ARG A 152 -0.32 -7.47 30.50
CA ARG A 152 0.92 -7.78 31.25
C ARG A 152 1.87 -8.70 30.50
N SER A 153 1.44 -9.26 29.37
CA SER A 153 2.29 -10.15 28.56
C SER A 153 3.39 -9.38 27.84
N TYR A 154 4.52 -10.04 27.67
CA TYR A 154 5.61 -9.58 26.83
C TYR A 154 5.41 -10.07 25.38
N PRO A 155 6.04 -9.41 24.37
CA PRO A 155 5.88 -9.81 22.98
C PRO A 155 6.17 -11.29 22.71
N HIS A 156 7.13 -11.90 23.38
CA HIS A 156 7.48 -13.32 23.21
C HIS A 156 6.43 -14.29 23.76
N GLU A 157 5.51 -13.83 24.61
CA GLU A 157 4.38 -14.61 25.15
C GLU A 157 3.13 -14.56 24.26
N LEU A 158 3.19 -13.79 23.14
CA LEU A 158 2.10 -13.60 22.19
C LEU A 158 2.36 -14.39 20.91
N SER A 159 1.30 -14.93 20.29
CA SER A 159 1.37 -15.47 18.93
C SER A 159 1.68 -14.37 17.91
N GLY A 160 2.11 -14.73 16.69
CA GLY A 160 2.35 -13.78 15.61
C GLY A 160 1.13 -12.90 15.33
N GLY A 161 -0.05 -13.51 15.19
CA GLY A 161 -1.30 -12.76 14.97
C GLY A 161 -1.68 -11.85 16.14
N MET A 162 -1.40 -12.26 17.40
CA MET A 162 -1.61 -11.36 18.56
C MET A 162 -0.65 -10.18 18.54
N ARG A 163 0.62 -10.38 18.22
CA ARG A 163 1.59 -9.28 18.08
C ARG A 163 1.15 -8.29 17.00
N GLN A 164 0.67 -8.81 15.87
CA GLN A 164 0.13 -7.98 14.80
C GLN A 164 -1.07 -7.14 15.23
N ARG A 165 -2.02 -7.76 15.95
CA ARG A 165 -3.19 -7.05 16.51
C ARG A 165 -2.80 -6.00 17.55
N VAL A 166 -1.78 -6.24 18.37
CA VAL A 166 -1.23 -5.24 19.29
C VAL A 166 -0.67 -4.04 18.52
N MET A 167 0.04 -4.27 17.40
CA MET A 167 0.55 -3.19 16.56
C MET A 167 -0.59 -2.37 15.92
N ILE A 168 -1.67 -3.02 15.50
CA ILE A 168 -2.87 -2.31 15.01
C ILE A 168 -3.51 -1.50 16.15
N ALA A 169 -3.64 -2.07 17.36
CA ALA A 169 -4.13 -1.36 18.52
C ALA A 169 -3.28 -0.11 18.85
N MET A 170 -1.95 -0.24 18.75
CA MET A 170 -1.05 0.90 18.95
C MET A 170 -1.25 1.96 17.85
N ALA A 171 -1.42 1.56 16.59
CA ALA A 171 -1.67 2.50 15.50
C ALA A 171 -2.99 3.26 15.70
N LEU A 172 -4.02 2.62 16.24
CA LEU A 172 -5.33 3.20 16.51
C LEU A 172 -5.42 3.95 17.86
N ALA A 173 -4.37 3.92 18.70
CA ALA A 173 -4.42 4.41 20.07
C ALA A 173 -4.80 5.89 20.21
N VAL A 174 -4.57 6.70 19.19
CA VAL A 174 -4.82 8.15 19.21
C VAL A 174 -5.88 8.58 18.19
N ASP A 175 -6.67 7.62 17.70
CA ASP A 175 -7.77 7.82 16.75
C ASP A 175 -7.33 8.56 15.47
N PRO A 176 -6.37 8.01 14.69
CA PRO A 176 -5.87 8.64 13.48
C PRO A 176 -6.97 8.68 12.40
N GLU A 177 -6.85 9.62 11.47
CA GLU A 177 -7.75 9.70 10.31
C GLU A 177 -7.29 8.83 9.14
N ILE A 178 -5.99 8.58 9.07
CA ILE A 178 -5.40 7.72 8.04
C ILE A 178 -4.51 6.67 8.71
N VAL A 179 -4.68 5.42 8.30
CA VAL A 179 -3.81 4.32 8.69
C VAL A 179 -3.15 3.74 7.45
N ILE A 180 -1.83 3.83 7.38
CA ILE A 180 -1.03 3.19 6.34
C ILE A 180 -0.61 1.81 6.84
N MET A 181 -0.87 0.77 6.08
CA MET A 181 -0.54 -0.61 6.42
C MET A 181 0.36 -1.20 5.35
N ASP A 182 1.62 -1.42 5.68
CA ASP A 182 2.61 -1.99 4.75
C ASP A 182 2.80 -3.48 5.06
N GLU A 183 2.25 -4.33 4.19
CA GLU A 183 2.27 -5.80 4.31
C GLU A 183 1.92 -6.30 5.72
N PRO A 184 0.81 -5.85 6.33
CA PRO A 184 0.55 -6.06 7.75
C PRO A 184 0.35 -7.53 8.12
N THR A 185 0.13 -8.42 7.17
CA THR A 185 -0.16 -9.85 7.40
C THR A 185 0.91 -10.78 6.87
N THR A 186 2.04 -10.25 6.38
CA THR A 186 3.17 -11.06 5.94
C THR A 186 3.70 -11.92 7.08
N ALA A 187 4.01 -13.19 6.80
CA ALA A 187 4.43 -14.22 7.75
C ALA A 187 3.35 -14.73 8.73
N LEU A 188 2.07 -14.52 8.41
CA LEU A 188 0.95 -15.16 9.09
C LEU A 188 0.34 -16.24 8.20
N ASP A 189 -0.28 -17.25 8.83
CA ASP A 189 -1.08 -18.23 8.08
C ASP A 189 -2.37 -17.58 7.53
N VAL A 190 -2.93 -18.18 6.48
CA VAL A 190 -4.07 -17.64 5.72
C VAL A 190 -5.31 -17.41 6.59
N VAL A 191 -5.54 -18.26 7.61
CA VAL A 191 -6.70 -18.12 8.49
C VAL A 191 -6.58 -16.89 9.38
N VAL A 192 -5.42 -16.75 10.05
CA VAL A 192 -5.13 -15.59 10.90
C VAL A 192 -5.08 -14.29 10.07
N GLN A 193 -4.55 -14.36 8.86
CA GLN A 193 -4.53 -13.23 7.93
C GLN A 193 -5.96 -12.73 7.64
N ARG A 194 -6.88 -13.62 7.25
CA ARG A 194 -8.28 -13.26 6.98
C ARG A 194 -8.99 -12.70 8.21
N GLU A 195 -8.74 -13.28 9.37
CA GLU A 195 -9.32 -12.80 10.63
C GLU A 195 -8.87 -11.36 10.96
N ILE A 196 -7.57 -11.05 10.78
CA ILE A 196 -7.03 -9.70 11.00
C ILE A 196 -7.61 -8.71 9.98
N LEU A 197 -7.68 -9.10 8.71
CA LEU A 197 -8.22 -8.25 7.65
C LEU A 197 -9.71 -7.96 7.86
N GLY A 198 -10.50 -8.98 8.19
CA GLY A 198 -11.91 -8.79 8.55
C GLY A 198 -12.07 -7.80 9.70
N ARG A 199 -11.22 -7.91 10.73
CA ARG A 199 -11.25 -6.99 11.88
C ARG A 199 -10.86 -5.56 11.48
N ILE A 200 -9.91 -5.36 10.56
CA ILE A 200 -9.54 -4.03 10.04
C ILE A 200 -10.74 -3.38 9.32
N VAL A 201 -11.47 -4.15 8.49
CA VAL A 201 -12.67 -3.66 7.79
C VAL A 201 -13.78 -3.25 8.78
N GLU A 202 -14.04 -4.07 9.81
CA GLU A 202 -14.99 -3.74 10.87
C GLU A 202 -14.57 -2.46 11.61
N LEU A 203 -13.32 -2.35 12.03
CA LEU A 203 -12.78 -1.19 12.72
C LEU A 203 -12.83 0.08 11.86
N LYS A 204 -12.54 -0.05 10.55
CA LYS A 204 -12.70 1.07 9.60
C LYS A 204 -14.15 1.55 9.56
N ALA A 205 -15.11 0.62 9.51
CA ALA A 205 -16.54 0.97 9.50
C ALA A 205 -17.00 1.61 10.82
N GLU A 206 -16.48 1.14 11.96
CA GLU A 206 -16.81 1.66 13.30
C GLU A 206 -16.19 3.04 13.57
N LEU A 207 -14.92 3.25 13.20
CA LEU A 207 -14.11 4.42 13.56
C LEU A 207 -13.99 5.45 12.45
N GLY A 208 -14.27 5.08 11.20
CA GLY A 208 -14.32 5.98 10.04
C GLY A 208 -12.95 6.49 9.56
N PHE A 209 -11.85 5.78 9.83
CA PHE A 209 -10.55 6.12 9.29
C PHE A 209 -10.37 5.63 7.85
N SER A 210 -9.47 6.27 7.10
CA SER A 210 -9.09 5.85 5.75
C SER A 210 -7.88 4.93 5.81
N VAL A 211 -7.74 4.02 4.84
CA VAL A 211 -6.63 3.04 4.82
C VAL A 211 -5.88 3.11 3.50
N LEU A 212 -4.56 3.26 3.57
CA LEU A 212 -3.65 2.97 2.47
C LEU A 212 -3.02 1.59 2.72
N PHE A 213 -3.47 0.58 1.99
CA PHE A 213 -3.09 -0.81 2.21
C PHE A 213 -2.11 -1.30 1.16
N ILE A 214 -0.91 -1.67 1.56
CA ILE A 214 0.15 -2.15 0.68
C ILE A 214 0.30 -3.65 0.84
N THR A 215 0.26 -4.37 -0.27
CA THR A 215 0.56 -5.81 -0.31
C THR A 215 1.03 -6.23 -1.71
N HIS A 216 1.71 -7.36 -1.78
CA HIS A 216 2.00 -8.04 -3.04
C HIS A 216 0.87 -9.00 -3.46
N ASP A 217 -0.08 -9.30 -2.57
CA ASP A 217 -1.22 -10.18 -2.84
C ASP A 217 -2.43 -9.36 -3.35
N LEU A 218 -2.59 -9.35 -4.68
CA LEU A 218 -3.70 -8.65 -5.32
C LEU A 218 -5.06 -9.23 -4.94
N SER A 219 -5.16 -10.55 -4.66
CA SER A 219 -6.43 -11.18 -4.29
C SER A 219 -6.98 -10.62 -2.99
N LEU A 220 -6.11 -10.30 -2.03
CA LEU A 220 -6.53 -9.65 -0.79
C LEU A 220 -7.07 -8.23 -1.03
N LEU A 221 -6.45 -7.48 -1.94
CA LEU A 221 -6.93 -6.14 -2.27
C LEU A 221 -8.28 -6.18 -2.96
N LEU A 222 -8.53 -7.17 -3.83
CA LEU A 222 -9.83 -7.34 -4.47
C LEU A 222 -10.96 -7.61 -3.47
N GLU A 223 -10.66 -8.20 -2.30
CA GLU A 223 -11.63 -8.44 -1.24
C GLU A 223 -11.83 -7.22 -0.31
N LEU A 224 -10.79 -6.36 -0.15
CA LEU A 224 -10.75 -5.35 0.92
C LEU A 224 -10.83 -3.92 0.44
N ALA A 225 -10.25 -3.62 -0.74
CA ALA A 225 -10.05 -2.26 -1.19
C ALA A 225 -11.25 -1.73 -1.96
N ASP A 226 -11.57 -0.46 -1.75
CA ASP A 226 -12.53 0.26 -2.57
C ASP A 226 -11.91 0.55 -3.96
N ARG A 227 -10.64 1.01 -3.98
CA ARG A 227 -9.83 1.22 -5.19
C ARG A 227 -8.46 0.56 -5.06
N ILE A 228 -7.90 0.16 -6.21
CA ILE A 228 -6.59 -0.46 -6.30
C ILE A 228 -5.71 0.34 -7.25
N ALA A 229 -4.50 0.67 -6.77
CA ALA A 229 -3.43 1.28 -7.54
C ALA A 229 -2.34 0.23 -7.80
N VAL A 230 -2.00 -0.01 -9.05
CA VAL A 230 -1.00 -1.02 -9.44
C VAL A 230 0.32 -0.33 -9.77
N MET A 231 1.37 -0.66 -9.02
CA MET A 231 2.72 -0.08 -9.19
C MET A 231 3.69 -1.08 -9.81
N TYR A 232 4.52 -0.58 -10.72
CA TYR A 232 5.62 -1.33 -11.32
C TYR A 232 6.80 -0.40 -11.60
N ALA A 233 7.99 -0.79 -11.18
CA ALA A 233 9.24 -0.06 -11.44
C ALA A 233 9.14 1.45 -11.14
N GLY A 234 8.57 1.81 -9.99
CA GLY A 234 8.42 3.19 -9.56
C GLY A 234 7.23 3.96 -10.15
N HIS A 235 6.49 3.39 -11.09
CA HIS A 235 5.36 4.05 -11.75
C HIS A 235 4.02 3.48 -11.32
N LEU A 236 2.96 4.30 -11.34
CA LEU A 236 1.59 3.81 -11.36
C LEU A 236 1.23 3.40 -12.78
N LEU A 237 0.82 2.15 -12.96
CA LEU A 237 0.43 1.61 -14.24
C LEU A 237 -1.08 1.60 -14.45
N GLU A 238 -1.84 1.42 -13.39
CA GLU A 238 -3.30 1.36 -13.44
C GLU A 238 -3.90 1.72 -12.08
N VAL A 239 -5.02 2.44 -12.08
CA VAL A 239 -5.84 2.73 -10.90
C VAL A 239 -7.30 2.58 -11.27
N GLY A 240 -8.06 1.87 -10.46
CA GLY A 240 -9.49 1.67 -10.65
C GLY A 240 -10.15 1.10 -9.39
N THR A 241 -11.46 0.99 -9.39
CA THR A 241 -12.18 0.25 -8.35
C THR A 241 -11.78 -1.22 -8.36
N SER A 242 -11.95 -1.93 -7.24
CA SER A 242 -11.65 -3.37 -7.18
C SER A 242 -12.38 -4.16 -8.26
N ALA A 243 -13.63 -3.80 -8.57
CA ALA A 243 -14.42 -4.44 -9.62
C ALA A 243 -13.85 -4.18 -11.03
N GLU A 244 -13.42 -2.94 -11.33
CA GLU A 244 -12.78 -2.59 -12.60
C GLU A 244 -11.46 -3.32 -12.79
N ILE A 245 -10.62 -3.37 -11.76
CA ILE A 245 -9.36 -4.11 -11.80
C ILE A 245 -9.63 -5.61 -11.98
N GLN A 246 -10.61 -6.17 -11.28
CA GLN A 246 -10.91 -7.60 -11.34
C GLN A 246 -11.45 -8.05 -12.70
N HIS A 247 -12.34 -7.25 -13.31
CA HIS A 247 -13.10 -7.66 -14.49
C HIS A 247 -12.67 -6.94 -15.77
N GLY A 248 -11.99 -5.79 -15.65
CA GLY A 248 -11.65 -4.91 -16.76
C GLY A 248 -10.22 -4.39 -16.72
N ALA A 249 -9.27 -5.10 -16.05
CA ALA A 249 -7.87 -4.68 -16.03
C ALA A 249 -7.37 -4.28 -17.42
N ALA A 250 -6.85 -3.08 -17.54
CA ALA A 250 -6.46 -2.49 -18.81
C ALA A 250 -4.98 -2.68 -19.10
N HIS A 251 -4.09 -2.54 -18.09
CA HIS A 251 -2.66 -2.70 -18.29
C HIS A 251 -2.26 -4.19 -18.37
N PRO A 252 -1.42 -4.60 -19.33
CA PRO A 252 -0.96 -6.00 -19.45
C PRO A 252 -0.28 -6.56 -18.19
N TYR A 253 0.41 -5.72 -17.42
CA TYR A 253 0.99 -6.12 -16.12
C TYR A 253 -0.09 -6.48 -15.10
N THR A 254 -1.15 -5.67 -14.98
CA THR A 254 -2.28 -5.94 -14.08
C THR A 254 -2.97 -7.24 -14.45
N LYS A 255 -3.18 -7.49 -15.76
CA LYS A 255 -3.71 -8.76 -16.27
C LYS A 255 -2.80 -9.94 -15.88
N GLY A 256 -1.49 -9.75 -16.01
CA GLY A 256 -0.49 -10.75 -15.61
C GLY A 256 -0.54 -11.06 -14.12
N LEU A 257 -0.68 -10.04 -13.27
CA LEU A 257 -0.85 -10.22 -11.83
C LEU A 257 -2.12 -11.02 -11.51
N LEU A 258 -3.26 -10.65 -12.10
CA LEU A 258 -4.53 -11.37 -11.91
C LEU A 258 -4.44 -12.84 -12.34
N ASN A 259 -3.76 -13.13 -13.44
CA ASN A 259 -3.57 -14.49 -13.95
C ASN A 259 -2.57 -15.33 -13.14
N SER A 260 -1.76 -14.69 -12.29
CA SER A 260 -0.79 -15.38 -11.43
C SER A 260 -1.42 -15.97 -10.16
N PHE A 261 -2.67 -15.62 -9.86
CA PHE A 261 -3.38 -16.11 -8.68
C PHE A 261 -4.42 -17.17 -9.06
N PRO A 262 -4.51 -18.28 -8.30
CA PRO A 262 -5.53 -19.28 -8.52
C PRO A 262 -6.91 -18.70 -8.24
N SER A 263 -7.82 -18.78 -9.22
CA SER A 263 -9.23 -18.49 -9.00
C SER A 263 -9.81 -19.54 -8.04
N LEU A 264 -10.37 -19.10 -6.91
CA LEU A 264 -11.07 -19.97 -5.96
C LEU A 264 -12.40 -20.49 -6.55
N HIS A 265 -12.93 -19.82 -7.58
CA HIS A 265 -14.19 -20.15 -8.24
C HIS A 265 -14.00 -20.13 -9.76
N GLY A 266 -14.25 -21.26 -10.43
CA GLY A 266 -14.18 -21.38 -11.89
C GLY A 266 -13.37 -22.58 -12.40
N PRO A 267 -13.30 -22.79 -13.72
CA PRO A 267 -12.47 -23.86 -14.29
C PRO A 267 -11.00 -23.62 -13.98
N ARG A 268 -10.27 -24.70 -13.72
CA ARG A 268 -8.81 -24.65 -13.53
C ARG A 268 -8.19 -24.00 -14.78
N ARG A 269 -7.55 -22.86 -14.58
CA ARG A 269 -6.71 -22.20 -15.58
C ARG A 269 -5.26 -22.54 -15.26
N ASP A 270 -4.45 -22.74 -16.30
CA ASP A 270 -3.01 -22.83 -16.10
C ASP A 270 -2.52 -21.47 -15.57
N LEU A 271 -1.86 -21.51 -14.41
CA LEU A 271 -1.31 -20.31 -13.79
C LEU A 271 -0.08 -19.89 -14.60
N ALA A 272 -0.25 -18.91 -15.46
CA ALA A 272 0.85 -18.30 -16.17
C ALA A 272 1.36 -17.11 -15.35
N GLY A 273 2.50 -17.28 -14.68
CA GLY A 273 3.18 -16.17 -14.03
C GLY A 273 3.67 -15.13 -15.06
N ILE A 274 3.96 -13.91 -14.60
CA ILE A 274 4.56 -12.89 -15.44
C ILE A 274 6.00 -13.32 -15.78
N PRO A 275 6.37 -13.49 -17.07
CA PRO A 275 7.70 -13.98 -17.45
C PRO A 275 8.80 -12.97 -17.10
N GLY A 276 10.04 -13.46 -16.93
CA GLY A 276 11.22 -12.64 -16.68
C GLY A 276 11.27 -12.01 -15.28
N SER A 277 12.19 -11.08 -15.08
CA SER A 277 12.41 -10.36 -13.83
C SER A 277 12.12 -8.86 -13.99
N PRO A 278 11.76 -8.15 -12.89
CA PRO A 278 11.66 -6.69 -12.92
C PRO A 278 12.95 -6.03 -13.39
N PRO A 279 12.88 -4.87 -14.06
CA PRO A 279 14.06 -4.16 -14.55
C PRO A 279 14.89 -3.58 -13.39
N ASP A 280 16.16 -3.33 -13.62
CA ASP A 280 17.00 -2.55 -12.70
C ASP A 280 16.52 -1.09 -12.71
N LEU A 281 16.10 -0.59 -11.54
CA LEU A 281 15.61 0.78 -11.38
C LEU A 281 16.69 1.86 -11.60
N ARG A 282 17.96 1.47 -11.72
CA ARG A 282 19.06 2.36 -12.11
C ARG A 282 19.13 2.58 -13.61
N SER A 283 18.52 1.70 -14.40
CA SER A 283 18.59 1.69 -15.85
C SER A 283 17.26 1.24 -16.44
N LEU A 284 16.23 2.04 -16.22
CA LEU A 284 14.90 1.74 -16.78
C LEU A 284 14.91 1.87 -18.31
N PRO A 285 14.20 0.99 -19.04
CA PRO A 285 14.00 1.16 -20.46
C PRO A 285 13.22 2.46 -20.73
N PRO A 286 13.43 3.11 -21.88
CA PRO A 286 12.65 4.29 -22.25
C PRO A 286 11.18 3.90 -22.47
N GLY A 287 10.26 4.82 -22.14
CA GLY A 287 8.83 4.60 -22.25
C GLY A 287 8.30 3.67 -21.15
N CYS A 288 7.53 2.65 -21.52
CA CYS A 288 6.92 1.75 -20.55
C CYS A 288 7.95 0.77 -19.95
N PRO A 289 8.18 0.77 -18.63
CA PRO A 289 9.18 -0.12 -18.00
C PRO A 289 8.80 -1.61 -18.08
N PHE A 290 7.55 -1.93 -18.41
CA PHE A 290 7.08 -3.30 -18.58
C PHE A 290 7.36 -3.90 -19.98
N VAL A 291 7.81 -3.11 -20.95
CA VAL A 291 8.09 -3.55 -22.33
C VAL A 291 8.85 -4.88 -22.42
N PRO A 292 9.93 -5.12 -21.68
CA PRO A 292 10.71 -6.36 -21.79
C PRO A 292 9.95 -7.64 -21.37
N ARG A 293 8.83 -7.47 -20.65
CA ARG A 293 8.00 -8.58 -20.12
C ARG A 293 6.59 -8.59 -20.71
N CYS A 294 6.27 -7.62 -21.56
CA CYS A 294 4.93 -7.42 -22.12
C CYS A 294 4.77 -8.24 -23.39
N ALA A 295 3.84 -9.21 -23.39
CA ALA A 295 3.52 -10.00 -24.57
C ALA A 295 2.90 -9.18 -25.72
N TYR A 296 2.45 -7.95 -25.44
CA TYR A 296 1.81 -7.03 -26.40
C TYR A 296 2.70 -5.85 -26.75
N SER A 297 4.00 -5.89 -26.38
CA SER A 297 4.90 -4.77 -26.65
C SER A 297 5.07 -4.53 -28.16
N THR A 298 5.11 -3.25 -28.51
CA THR A 298 5.44 -2.75 -29.86
C THR A 298 6.54 -1.70 -29.73
N ASP A 299 7.17 -1.34 -30.86
CA ASP A 299 8.21 -0.29 -30.86
C ASP A 299 7.67 1.06 -30.31
N ALA A 300 6.38 1.33 -30.50
CA ALA A 300 5.74 2.53 -29.98
C ALA A 300 5.74 2.60 -28.45
N CYS A 301 5.81 1.46 -27.74
CA CYS A 301 5.85 1.44 -26.26
C CYS A 301 7.13 2.05 -25.69
N THR A 302 8.20 2.18 -26.46
CA THR A 302 9.46 2.80 -26.05
C THR A 302 9.42 4.33 -26.03
N SER A 303 8.37 4.93 -26.58
CA SER A 303 8.17 6.38 -26.66
C SER A 303 6.94 6.87 -25.91
N VAL A 304 6.21 6.00 -25.19
CA VAL A 304 5.02 6.41 -24.45
C VAL A 304 5.39 7.24 -23.21
N ASN A 305 4.57 8.24 -22.96
CA ASN A 305 4.58 8.92 -21.67
C ASN A 305 3.76 8.09 -20.68
N MET A 306 4.33 7.78 -19.50
CA MET A 306 3.71 6.99 -18.45
C MET A 306 2.64 7.76 -17.65
N THR A 307 1.93 8.68 -18.31
CA THR A 307 0.79 9.41 -17.73
C THR A 307 -0.45 8.53 -17.73
N LEU A 308 -1.13 8.46 -16.59
CA LEU A 308 -2.42 7.77 -16.47
C LEU A 308 -3.47 8.47 -17.32
N ALA A 309 -4.17 7.71 -18.17
CA ALA A 309 -5.27 8.17 -18.99
C ALA A 309 -6.52 7.32 -18.73
N GLN A 310 -7.71 7.89 -18.90
CA GLN A 310 -8.95 7.16 -18.68
C GLN A 310 -9.09 5.94 -19.58
N VAL A 311 -9.49 4.83 -19.03
CA VAL A 311 -9.90 3.63 -19.76
C VAL A 311 -11.30 3.91 -20.32
N ARG A 312 -11.42 3.94 -21.67
CA ARG A 312 -12.67 4.31 -22.37
C ARG A 312 -13.71 3.19 -22.28
N THR A 313 -14.29 2.94 -21.12
CA THR A 313 -15.39 1.94 -20.99
C THR A 313 -16.73 2.51 -20.56
N SER A 314 -16.78 3.64 -19.88
CA SER A 314 -18.02 4.40 -19.62
C SER A 314 -17.68 5.82 -19.15
N ALA A 315 -18.62 6.74 -19.29
CA ALA A 315 -18.42 8.17 -19.02
C ALA A 315 -18.23 8.52 -17.52
N ASP A 316 -18.42 7.57 -16.61
CA ASP A 316 -18.48 7.81 -15.17
C ASP A 316 -17.45 7.00 -14.34
N THR A 317 -16.44 6.39 -14.97
CA THR A 317 -15.46 5.57 -14.25
C THR A 317 -14.16 6.34 -14.00
N GLU A 318 -13.61 6.19 -12.78
CA GLU A 318 -12.29 6.70 -12.42
C GLU A 318 -11.15 5.73 -12.82
N HIS A 319 -11.45 4.75 -13.68
CA HIS A 319 -10.49 3.77 -14.14
C HIS A 319 -9.50 4.39 -15.12
N VAL A 320 -8.23 4.43 -14.71
CA VAL A 320 -7.14 5.03 -15.48
C VAL A 320 -5.97 4.05 -15.66
N THR A 321 -5.30 4.12 -16.79
CA THR A 321 -4.13 3.27 -17.12
C THR A 321 -3.03 4.08 -17.81
N ALA A 322 -1.78 3.71 -17.58
CA ALA A 322 -0.63 4.24 -18.29
C ALA A 322 -0.38 3.57 -19.66
N CYS A 323 -1.14 2.50 -20.02
CA CYS A 323 -1.03 1.85 -21.30
C CYS A 323 -1.98 2.47 -22.34
N PRO A 324 -1.48 3.22 -23.36
CA PRO A 324 -2.33 3.90 -24.32
C PRO A 324 -2.91 2.95 -25.40
N PHE A 325 -2.42 1.71 -25.48
CA PHE A 325 -2.76 0.74 -26.53
C PHE A 325 -3.88 -0.22 -26.13
N VAL A 326 -4.42 -0.13 -24.93
CA VAL A 326 -5.53 -0.98 -24.51
C VAL A 326 -6.83 -0.43 -25.07
N LEU A 327 -7.36 -1.12 -26.07
CA LEU A 327 -8.68 -0.86 -26.61
C LEU A 327 -9.73 -1.59 -25.76
N PRO A 328 -10.90 -0.98 -25.51
CA PRO A 328 -11.95 -1.54 -24.65
C PRO A 328 -12.51 -2.89 -25.13
N ASP A 329 -12.44 -3.17 -26.42
CA ASP A 329 -13.07 -4.35 -27.03
C ASP A 329 -12.16 -5.60 -27.14
N THR A 330 -10.93 -5.56 -26.64
CA THR A 330 -10.01 -6.71 -26.69
C THR A 330 -9.89 -7.44 -25.36
N LEU A 331 -10.98 -7.66 -24.67
CA LEU A 331 -11.08 -8.52 -23.46
C LEU A 331 -11.08 -10.02 -23.82
N ALA A 332 -10.44 -10.42 -24.92
CA ALA A 332 -10.16 -11.82 -25.19
C ALA A 332 -9.13 -12.34 -24.16
N PRO A 333 -9.28 -13.55 -23.63
CA PRO A 333 -8.26 -14.18 -22.81
C PRO A 333 -6.92 -14.16 -23.56
N LEU A 334 -5.83 -13.83 -22.84
CA LEU A 334 -4.48 -13.91 -23.36
C LEU A 334 -4.21 -15.34 -23.82
N GLU A 335 -4.14 -15.59 -25.12
CA GLU A 335 -3.54 -16.82 -25.60
C GLU A 335 -2.03 -16.77 -25.29
N PRO A 336 -1.44 -17.84 -24.75
CA PRO A 336 -0.01 -17.87 -24.49
C PRO A 336 0.73 -17.69 -25.82
N GLY A 337 1.50 -16.61 -25.91
CA GLY A 337 2.41 -16.42 -27.03
C GLY A 337 3.39 -17.59 -27.17
N PRO A 338 3.97 -17.84 -28.34
CA PRO A 338 4.86 -18.95 -28.55
C PRO A 338 6.02 -18.92 -27.55
N ALA A 339 6.25 -20.08 -26.92
CA ALA A 339 7.35 -20.27 -25.98
C ALA A 339 8.66 -19.78 -26.62
N VAL A 340 9.33 -18.84 -25.94
CA VAL A 340 10.69 -18.45 -26.30
C VAL A 340 11.55 -19.68 -26.13
N THR A 341 11.94 -20.30 -27.25
CA THR A 341 12.90 -21.39 -27.26
C THR A 341 14.18 -20.90 -26.61
N GLU A 342 14.61 -21.60 -25.57
CA GLU A 342 15.93 -21.46 -24.98
C GLU A 342 16.99 -21.46 -26.07
N VAL A 343 17.70 -20.36 -26.24
CA VAL A 343 18.97 -20.37 -26.97
C VAL A 343 19.99 -20.94 -25.98
N ALA A 344 20.27 -22.22 -26.19
CA ALA A 344 21.42 -22.89 -25.58
C ALA A 344 22.70 -22.22 -26.11
N GLN A 345 23.51 -21.63 -25.23
CA GLN A 345 24.95 -21.78 -25.09
C GLN A 345 25.44 -21.01 -23.85
#